data_2921ed45b14892ed4824e4c8b0c07f73
#
_entry.id   2921ed45b14892ed4824e4c8b0c07f73
#
_cell.length_a   1.000
_cell.length_b   1.000
_cell.length_c   1.000
_cell.angle_alpha   90.00
_cell.angle_beta   90.00
_cell.angle_gamma   90.00
#
_symmetry.space_group_name_H-M   'P 1'
#
loop_
_entity.id
_entity.type
_entity.pdbx_description
1 polymer ?
#
loop_
_entity_poly.entity_id
_entity_poly.type
_entity_poly.pdbx_seq_one_letter_code
_entity_poly.pdbx_strand_id
1 'polypeptide(L)'
;MIKKLIVRLILLLIVSLIVFFFGWINWRIQPGCFAIYISKTSGIQHTVIKPGDFVWKLEALLPTNVKLLQFKPLMYTDSFELTGTLPSAEAYKAFIGGNPDFSWKLSVSCSISYNYDSLPELYENAGISSSEQLEELLKQQSPLIMQTIQEQLFILTPMDVTGMLQGEYTVKIREILSKKF
;
A
#
# COMPACT_ATOMS: atom_id res chain seq x y z
N MET A 1 -11.86 -47.68 36.15
CA MET A 1 -12.31 -46.27 36.08
C MET A 1 -11.26 -45.39 35.39
N ILE A 2 -10.02 -45.39 35.75
CA ILE A 2 -8.91 -44.54 35.25
C ILE A 2 -8.74 -44.65 33.72
N LYS A 3 -8.74 -45.88 33.12
CA LYS A 3 -8.59 -46.05 31.67
C LYS A 3 -9.72 -45.37 30.87
N LYS A 4 -10.98 -45.41 31.33
CA LYS A 4 -12.09 -44.74 30.68
C LYS A 4 -11.98 -43.19 30.76
N LEU A 5 -11.46 -42.68 31.87
CA LEU A 5 -11.22 -41.27 32.07
C LEU A 5 -10.11 -40.77 31.14
N ILE A 6 -9.01 -41.52 31.03
CA ILE A 6 -7.89 -41.18 30.12
C ILE A 6 -8.39 -41.13 28.65
N VAL A 7 -9.15 -42.14 28.23
CA VAL A 7 -9.71 -42.16 26.85
C VAL A 7 -10.59 -40.95 26.57
N ARG A 8 -11.46 -40.56 27.51
CA ARG A 8 -12.30 -39.35 27.37
C ARG A 8 -11.47 -38.09 27.29
N LEU A 9 -10.41 -37.98 28.08
CA LEU A 9 -9.51 -36.82 28.08
C LEU A 9 -8.74 -36.71 26.77
N ILE A 10 -8.24 -37.82 26.24
CA ILE A 10 -7.59 -37.87 24.91
C ILE A 10 -8.58 -37.46 23.79
N LEU A 11 -9.80 -37.96 23.83
CA LEU A 11 -10.83 -37.60 22.84
C LEU A 11 -11.16 -36.11 22.90
N LEU A 12 -11.30 -35.54 24.08
CA LEU A 12 -11.56 -34.11 24.27
C LEU A 12 -10.39 -33.27 23.73
N LEU A 13 -9.15 -33.70 23.99
CA LEU A 13 -7.95 -33.03 23.49
C LEU A 13 -7.90 -33.06 21.95
N ILE A 14 -8.23 -34.19 21.30
CA ILE A 14 -8.28 -34.31 19.85
C ILE A 14 -9.34 -33.36 19.28
N VAL A 15 -10.56 -33.34 19.86
CA VAL A 15 -11.63 -32.44 19.41
C VAL A 15 -11.21 -30.97 19.57
N SER A 16 -10.60 -30.62 20.70
CA SER A 16 -10.07 -29.25 20.92
C SER A 16 -9.04 -28.85 19.89
N LEU A 17 -8.14 -29.76 19.53
CA LEU A 17 -7.11 -29.52 18.53
C LEU A 17 -7.69 -29.34 17.12
N ILE A 18 -8.72 -30.12 16.77
CA ILE A 18 -9.46 -29.99 15.52
C ILE A 18 -10.14 -28.61 15.47
N VAL A 19 -10.87 -28.22 16.53
CA VAL A 19 -11.57 -26.93 16.62
C VAL A 19 -10.55 -25.77 16.50
N PHE A 20 -9.42 -25.87 17.20
CA PHE A 20 -8.36 -24.88 17.12
C PHE A 20 -7.83 -24.74 15.70
N PHE A 21 -7.51 -25.86 15.04
CA PHE A 21 -6.95 -25.85 13.68
C PHE A 21 -7.92 -25.27 12.65
N PHE A 22 -9.19 -25.66 12.68
CA PHE A 22 -10.18 -25.14 11.72
C PHE A 22 -10.55 -23.67 11.98
N GLY A 23 -10.51 -23.20 13.22
CA GLY A 23 -10.72 -21.80 13.58
C GLY A 23 -9.55 -20.88 13.25
N TRP A 24 -8.35 -21.44 13.04
CA TRP A 24 -7.15 -20.68 12.73
C TRP A 24 -7.11 -20.30 11.25
N ILE A 25 -7.27 -19.01 10.96
CA ILE A 25 -7.44 -18.52 9.57
C ILE A 25 -6.10 -18.42 8.84
N ASN A 26 -5.03 -18.07 9.52
CA ASN A 26 -3.75 -17.74 8.90
C ASN A 26 -3.13 -18.86 8.05
N TRP A 27 -3.37 -20.12 8.39
CA TRP A 27 -2.88 -21.23 7.59
C TRP A 27 -3.49 -21.32 6.17
N ARG A 28 -4.62 -20.60 5.96
CA ARG A 28 -5.28 -20.48 4.64
C ARG A 28 -4.76 -19.30 3.83
N ILE A 29 -3.95 -18.41 4.44
CA ILE A 29 -3.43 -17.21 3.80
C ILE A 29 -2.02 -17.50 3.30
N GLN A 30 -1.73 -17.11 2.06
CA GLN A 30 -0.39 -17.27 1.51
C GLN A 30 0.61 -16.39 2.26
N PRO A 31 1.83 -16.87 2.51
CA PRO A 31 2.86 -16.09 3.19
C PRO A 31 3.11 -14.75 2.48
N GLY A 32 3.18 -13.67 3.25
CA GLY A 32 3.43 -12.32 2.73
C GLY A 32 2.21 -11.62 2.14
N CYS A 33 1.02 -12.25 2.09
CA CYS A 33 -0.19 -11.62 1.60
C CYS A 33 -0.97 -10.95 2.73
N PHE A 34 -1.62 -9.83 2.40
CA PHE A 34 -2.69 -9.23 3.19
C PHE A 34 -4.01 -9.95 2.88
N ALA A 35 -4.90 -10.06 3.84
CA ALA A 35 -6.19 -10.70 3.59
C ALA A 35 -7.37 -9.92 4.19
N ILE A 36 -8.47 -9.89 3.44
CA ILE A 36 -9.78 -9.46 3.93
C ILE A 36 -10.60 -10.69 4.26
N TYR A 37 -11.18 -10.67 5.44
CA TYR A 37 -12.07 -11.70 5.93
C TYR A 37 -13.53 -11.31 5.71
N ILE A 38 -14.25 -12.13 4.97
CA ILE A 38 -15.68 -11.94 4.68
C ILE A 38 -16.44 -13.14 5.22
N SER A 39 -17.38 -12.90 6.13
CA SER A 39 -18.26 -13.92 6.66
C SER A 39 -19.69 -13.73 6.14
N LYS A 40 -20.38 -14.82 5.83
CA LYS A 40 -21.80 -14.75 5.46
C LYS A 40 -22.68 -14.33 6.63
N THR A 41 -22.20 -14.54 7.86
CA THR A 41 -22.96 -14.24 9.09
C THR A 41 -22.67 -12.85 9.63
N SER A 42 -21.42 -12.40 9.61
CA SER A 42 -21.00 -11.09 10.18
C SER A 42 -20.64 -10.05 9.12
N GLY A 43 -20.67 -10.40 7.83
CA GLY A 43 -20.33 -9.47 6.75
C GLY A 43 -18.81 -9.30 6.57
N ILE A 44 -18.44 -8.15 6.03
CA ILE A 44 -17.06 -7.78 5.77
C ILE A 44 -16.41 -7.29 7.07
N GLN A 45 -15.25 -7.80 7.38
CA GLN A 45 -14.45 -7.29 8.50
C GLN A 45 -13.59 -6.12 8.00
N HIS A 46 -13.74 -4.96 8.63
CA HIS A 46 -12.93 -3.76 8.29
C HIS A 46 -11.47 -3.86 8.74
N THR A 47 -11.12 -4.91 9.50
CA THR A 47 -9.74 -5.14 9.91
C THR A 47 -9.04 -6.06 8.91
N VAL A 48 -7.97 -5.58 8.31
CA VAL A 48 -7.13 -6.36 7.40
C VAL A 48 -6.21 -7.27 8.20
N ILE A 49 -6.12 -8.53 7.78
CA ILE A 49 -5.19 -9.50 8.35
C ILE A 49 -3.83 -9.28 7.68
N LYS A 50 -2.84 -8.87 8.48
CA LYS A 50 -1.46 -8.61 8.02
C LYS A 50 -0.63 -9.90 8.03
N PRO A 51 0.42 -9.98 7.22
CA PRO A 51 1.38 -11.08 7.30
C PRO A 51 1.95 -11.21 8.71
N GLY A 52 1.83 -12.39 9.31
CA GLY A 52 2.31 -12.66 10.66
C GLY A 52 1.29 -12.47 11.80
N ASP A 53 0.13 -11.88 11.52
CA ASP A 53 -0.92 -11.78 12.53
C ASP A 53 -1.46 -13.18 12.90
N PHE A 54 -1.87 -13.34 14.14
CA PHE A 54 -2.59 -14.54 14.57
C PHE A 54 -4.09 -14.22 14.66
N VAL A 55 -4.88 -14.85 13.81
CA VAL A 55 -6.34 -14.64 13.77
C VAL A 55 -7.06 -15.98 13.92
N TRP A 56 -7.88 -16.08 14.96
CA TRP A 56 -8.76 -17.22 15.20
C TRP A 56 -10.21 -16.74 15.25
N LYS A 57 -11.09 -17.37 14.48
CA LYS A 57 -12.51 -17.01 14.39
C LYS A 57 -13.39 -18.24 14.45
N LEU A 58 -14.39 -18.20 15.32
CA LEU A 58 -15.37 -19.30 15.46
C LEU A 58 -16.15 -19.56 14.18
N GLU A 59 -16.42 -18.50 13.40
CA GLU A 59 -17.17 -18.57 12.14
C GLU A 59 -16.43 -19.39 11.07
N ALA A 60 -15.12 -19.53 11.17
CA ALA A 60 -14.31 -20.33 10.27
C ALA A 60 -14.52 -21.84 10.45
N LEU A 61 -15.14 -22.26 11.55
CA LEU A 61 -15.52 -23.65 11.78
C LEU A 61 -16.68 -24.10 10.88
N LEU A 62 -17.50 -23.14 10.43
CA LEU A 62 -18.62 -23.43 9.55
C LEU A 62 -18.11 -23.56 8.10
N PRO A 63 -18.32 -24.71 7.45
CA PRO A 63 -17.93 -24.89 6.05
C PRO A 63 -18.60 -23.85 5.15
N THR A 64 -17.84 -23.27 4.22
CA THR A 64 -18.32 -22.28 3.24
C THR A 64 -18.85 -20.96 3.81
N ASN A 65 -18.75 -20.72 5.12
CA ASN A 65 -19.20 -19.47 5.74
C ASN A 65 -18.23 -18.32 5.49
N VAL A 66 -16.94 -18.63 5.32
CA VAL A 66 -15.86 -17.66 5.25
C VAL A 66 -15.24 -17.64 3.86
N LYS A 67 -15.12 -16.45 3.28
CA LYS A 67 -14.33 -16.14 2.08
C LYS A 67 -13.14 -15.26 2.50
N LEU A 68 -11.94 -15.67 2.08
CA LEU A 68 -10.71 -14.89 2.25
C LEU A 68 -10.30 -14.31 0.91
N LEU A 69 -10.20 -13.00 0.83
CA LEU A 69 -9.61 -12.31 -0.31
C LEU A 69 -8.16 -11.99 0.04
N GLN A 70 -7.23 -12.43 -0.78
CA GLN A 70 -5.80 -12.30 -0.54
C GLN A 70 -5.19 -11.33 -1.54
N PHE A 71 -4.37 -10.40 -1.02
CA PHE A 71 -3.72 -9.37 -1.80
C PHE A 71 -2.21 -9.44 -1.57
N LYS A 72 -1.47 -9.54 -2.66
CA LYS A 72 -0.01 -9.45 -2.63
C LYS A 72 0.42 -8.00 -2.41
N PRO A 73 1.54 -7.76 -1.69
CA PRO A 73 2.10 -6.43 -1.63
C PRO A 73 2.52 -5.99 -3.03
N LEU A 74 2.00 -4.84 -3.46
CA LEU A 74 2.27 -4.24 -4.75
C LEU A 74 2.96 -2.91 -4.56
N MET A 75 4.00 -2.66 -5.35
CA MET A 75 4.72 -1.40 -5.41
C MET A 75 4.93 -1.06 -6.88
N TYR A 76 4.48 0.11 -7.26
CA TYR A 76 4.75 0.68 -8.59
C TYR A 76 5.85 1.73 -8.44
N THR A 77 6.92 1.59 -9.19
CA THR A 77 8.03 2.55 -9.19
C THR A 77 8.16 3.13 -10.58
N ASP A 78 8.19 4.45 -10.65
CA ASP A 78 8.39 5.19 -11.88
C ASP A 78 9.37 6.34 -11.64
N SER A 79 10.01 6.83 -12.70
CA SER A 79 10.99 7.90 -12.64
C SER A 79 10.81 8.84 -13.81
N PHE A 80 11.01 10.12 -13.54
CA PHE A 80 10.98 11.15 -14.57
C PHE A 80 12.11 12.16 -14.35
N GLU A 81 12.44 12.88 -15.41
CA GLU A 81 13.46 13.92 -15.40
C GLU A 81 12.81 15.27 -15.73
N LEU A 82 13.11 16.26 -14.94
CA LEU A 82 12.79 17.65 -15.21
C LEU A 82 14.07 18.36 -15.60
N THR A 83 14.02 19.14 -16.66
CA THR A 83 15.14 19.97 -17.11
C THR A 83 14.67 21.41 -17.30
N GLY A 84 15.55 22.33 -17.08
CA GLY A 84 15.23 23.74 -17.30
C GLY A 84 16.52 24.59 -17.24
N THR A 85 16.33 25.89 -17.40
CA THR A 85 17.38 26.89 -17.22
C THR A 85 17.07 27.75 -15.99
N LEU A 86 18.11 28.20 -15.28
CA LEU A 86 17.92 29.10 -14.16
C LEU A 86 17.26 30.40 -14.63
N PRO A 87 16.27 30.93 -13.89
CA PRO A 87 15.52 32.14 -14.31
C PRO A 87 16.41 33.37 -14.54
N SER A 88 17.54 33.48 -13.84
CA SER A 88 18.51 34.53 -13.96
C SER A 88 19.59 34.28 -14.99
N ALA A 89 19.54 33.19 -15.74
CA ALA A 89 20.58 32.78 -16.69
C ALA A 89 20.91 33.87 -17.74
N GLU A 90 19.90 34.52 -18.31
CA GLU A 90 20.12 35.60 -19.30
C GLU A 90 20.76 36.83 -18.72
N ALA A 91 20.38 37.22 -17.51
CA ALA A 91 21.00 38.35 -16.83
C ALA A 91 22.49 38.10 -16.53
N TYR A 92 22.84 36.90 -16.08
CA TYR A 92 24.22 36.54 -15.78
C TYR A 92 25.06 36.30 -17.04
N LYS A 93 24.49 35.83 -18.14
CA LYS A 93 25.23 35.72 -19.41
C LYS A 93 25.88 37.03 -19.87
N ALA A 94 25.25 38.17 -19.58
CA ALA A 94 25.79 39.49 -19.93
C ALA A 94 27.03 39.87 -19.12
N PHE A 95 27.20 39.33 -17.93
CA PHE A 95 28.28 39.68 -17.00
C PHE A 95 29.43 38.65 -16.95
N ILE A 96 29.11 37.38 -17.27
CA ILE A 96 30.10 36.30 -17.23
C ILE A 96 30.61 36.08 -18.64
N GLY A 97 31.90 36.37 -18.88
CA GLY A 97 32.53 36.09 -20.17
C GLY A 97 32.56 34.58 -20.44
N GLY A 98 32.33 34.19 -21.72
CA GLY A 98 32.26 32.79 -22.11
C GLY A 98 30.84 32.36 -22.47
N ASN A 99 30.62 31.05 -22.54
CA ASN A 99 29.29 30.46 -22.74
C ASN A 99 28.91 29.58 -21.56
N PRO A 100 28.56 30.15 -20.40
CA PRO A 100 28.22 29.39 -19.20
C PRO A 100 26.90 28.63 -19.41
N ASP A 101 26.89 27.38 -18.96
CA ASP A 101 25.70 26.53 -18.96
C ASP A 101 24.93 26.74 -17.64
N PHE A 102 23.73 27.26 -17.74
CA PHE A 102 22.82 27.45 -16.63
C PHE A 102 21.67 26.43 -16.64
N SER A 103 21.82 25.35 -17.37
CA SER A 103 20.85 24.27 -17.35
C SER A 103 20.87 23.53 -16.02
N TRP A 104 19.70 23.09 -15.60
CA TRP A 104 19.57 22.19 -14.46
C TRP A 104 18.78 20.95 -14.86
N LYS A 105 19.08 19.83 -14.21
CA LYS A 105 18.42 18.55 -14.39
C LYS A 105 18.06 18.00 -13.02
N LEU A 106 16.78 17.65 -12.84
CA LEU A 106 16.26 17.00 -11.63
C LEU A 106 15.72 15.61 -12.03
N SER A 107 16.32 14.56 -11.47
CA SER A 107 15.84 13.20 -11.63
C SER A 107 15.05 12.82 -10.38
N VAL A 108 13.79 12.41 -10.57
CA VAL A 108 12.89 12.04 -9.49
C VAL A 108 12.46 10.59 -9.70
N SER A 109 12.59 9.79 -8.64
CA SER A 109 12.06 8.42 -8.58
C SER A 109 11.00 8.34 -7.51
N CYS A 110 9.81 7.85 -7.87
CA CYS A 110 8.68 7.71 -6.97
C CYS A 110 8.27 6.25 -6.88
N SER A 111 8.03 5.78 -5.67
CA SER A 111 7.43 4.47 -5.40
C SER A 111 6.05 4.67 -4.80
N ILE A 112 5.04 4.11 -5.47
CA ILE A 112 3.63 4.23 -5.10
C ILE A 112 3.15 2.86 -4.64
N SER A 113 2.50 2.81 -3.49
CA SER A 113 1.87 1.60 -2.95
C SER A 113 0.52 1.94 -2.33
N TYR A 114 -0.36 0.95 -2.24
CA TYR A 114 -1.63 1.13 -1.55
C TYR A 114 -1.46 1.12 -0.03
N ASN A 115 -2.35 1.84 0.64
CA ASN A 115 -2.60 1.61 2.04
C ASN A 115 -3.47 0.35 2.19
N TYR A 116 -2.86 -0.74 2.63
CA TYR A 116 -3.56 -2.03 2.76
C TYR A 116 -4.66 -2.02 3.82
N ASP A 117 -4.63 -1.10 4.77
CA ASP A 117 -5.70 -0.96 5.77
C ASP A 117 -7.02 -0.48 5.14
N SER A 118 -6.97 0.14 3.94
CA SER A 118 -8.16 0.58 3.17
C SER A 118 -8.73 -0.51 2.24
N LEU A 119 -8.16 -1.71 2.19
CA LEU A 119 -8.65 -2.79 1.32
C LEU A 119 -10.13 -3.15 1.52
N PRO A 120 -10.69 -3.20 2.75
CA PRO A 120 -12.11 -3.46 2.94
C PRO A 120 -13.00 -2.43 2.25
N GLU A 121 -12.65 -1.15 2.33
CA GLU A 121 -13.37 -0.04 1.67
C GLU A 121 -13.26 -0.13 0.14
N LEU A 122 -12.09 -0.49 -0.38
CA LEU A 122 -11.89 -0.72 -1.82
C LEU A 122 -12.75 -1.89 -2.34
N TYR A 123 -12.89 -2.94 -1.54
CA TYR A 123 -13.78 -4.04 -1.88
C TYR A 123 -15.26 -3.61 -1.88
N GLU A 124 -15.70 -2.86 -0.85
CA GLU A 124 -17.09 -2.40 -0.73
C GLU A 124 -17.47 -1.40 -1.83
N ASN A 125 -16.61 -0.42 -2.09
CA ASN A 125 -16.92 0.70 -2.99
C ASN A 125 -16.61 0.41 -4.46
N ALA A 126 -15.53 -0.34 -4.74
CA ALA A 126 -15.05 -0.61 -6.10
C ALA A 126 -15.13 -2.08 -6.51
N GLY A 127 -15.53 -2.99 -5.61
CA GLY A 127 -15.63 -4.42 -5.89
C GLY A 127 -14.29 -5.12 -6.12
N ILE A 128 -13.17 -4.52 -5.69
CA ILE A 128 -11.84 -5.06 -5.90
C ILE A 128 -11.64 -6.30 -5.03
N SER A 129 -11.53 -7.46 -5.67
CA SER A 129 -11.48 -8.76 -5.01
C SER A 129 -10.20 -9.55 -5.27
N SER A 130 -9.31 -9.05 -6.13
CA SER A 130 -8.06 -9.73 -6.49
C SER A 130 -6.88 -8.77 -6.59
N SER A 131 -5.67 -9.33 -6.49
CA SER A 131 -4.41 -8.56 -6.64
C SER A 131 -4.27 -7.96 -8.03
N GLU A 132 -4.76 -8.65 -9.06
CA GLU A 132 -4.70 -8.21 -10.46
C GLU A 132 -5.55 -6.96 -10.67
N GLN A 133 -6.76 -6.92 -10.10
CA GLN A 133 -7.63 -5.74 -10.15
C GLN A 133 -7.01 -4.54 -9.39
N LEU A 134 -6.35 -4.83 -8.25
CA LEU A 134 -5.65 -3.82 -7.49
C LEU A 134 -4.44 -3.25 -8.26
N GLU A 135 -3.70 -4.11 -8.97
CA GLU A 135 -2.58 -3.71 -9.82
C GLU A 135 -3.04 -2.86 -11.00
N GLU A 136 -4.17 -3.23 -11.62
CA GLU A 136 -4.75 -2.46 -12.72
C GLU A 136 -5.19 -1.07 -12.25
N LEU A 137 -5.85 -0.98 -11.09
CA LEU A 137 -6.22 0.30 -10.50
C LEU A 137 -4.97 1.17 -10.22
N LEU A 138 -3.90 0.57 -9.69
CA LEU A 138 -2.64 1.28 -9.44
C LEU A 138 -2.03 1.81 -10.74
N LYS A 139 -2.01 1.00 -11.79
CA LYS A 139 -1.52 1.39 -13.13
C LYS A 139 -2.36 2.52 -13.74
N GLN A 140 -3.65 2.54 -13.51
CA GLN A 140 -4.52 3.63 -13.99
C GLN A 140 -4.32 4.93 -13.23
N GLN A 141 -4.08 4.86 -11.92
CA GLN A 141 -3.91 6.04 -11.07
C GLN A 141 -2.48 6.60 -11.07
N SER A 142 -1.47 5.75 -11.27
CA SER A 142 -0.08 6.16 -11.19
C SER A 142 0.31 7.31 -12.13
N PRO A 143 -0.13 7.39 -13.40
CA PRO A 143 0.21 8.51 -14.27
C PRO A 143 -0.34 9.84 -13.75
N LEU A 144 -1.55 9.84 -13.20
CA LEU A 144 -2.18 11.03 -12.64
C LEU A 144 -1.43 11.53 -11.39
N ILE A 145 -1.00 10.61 -10.53
CA ILE A 145 -0.18 10.91 -9.36
C ILE A 145 1.17 11.50 -9.80
N MET A 146 1.82 10.86 -10.79
CA MET A 146 3.11 11.33 -11.33
C MET A 146 3.00 12.70 -11.96
N GLN A 147 1.96 12.95 -12.76
CA GLN A 147 1.69 14.26 -13.34
C GLN A 147 1.50 15.32 -12.24
N THR A 148 0.75 14.99 -11.19
CA THR A 148 0.54 15.92 -10.06
C THR A 148 1.86 16.24 -9.36
N ILE A 149 2.74 15.25 -9.17
CA ILE A 149 4.07 15.45 -8.58
C ILE A 149 4.92 16.35 -9.48
N GLN A 150 4.91 16.12 -10.80
CA GLN A 150 5.65 16.94 -11.77
C GLN A 150 5.19 18.40 -11.73
N GLU A 151 3.88 18.63 -11.76
CA GLU A 151 3.29 19.99 -11.69
C GLU A 151 3.70 20.71 -10.40
N GLN A 152 3.63 20.03 -9.26
CA GLN A 152 4.02 20.61 -7.97
C GLN A 152 5.51 20.89 -7.88
N LEU A 153 6.36 20.01 -8.37
CA LEU A 153 7.81 20.23 -8.41
C LEU A 153 8.16 21.38 -9.34
N PHE A 154 7.49 21.50 -10.49
CA PHE A 154 7.72 22.58 -11.42
C PHE A 154 7.36 23.96 -10.83
N ILE A 155 6.29 24.04 -10.04
CA ILE A 155 5.90 25.25 -9.32
C ILE A 155 6.90 25.61 -8.20
N LEU A 156 7.43 24.61 -7.51
CA LEU A 156 8.32 24.82 -6.36
C LEU A 156 9.76 25.16 -6.78
N THR A 157 10.23 24.64 -7.91
CA THR A 157 11.63 24.73 -8.35
C THR A 157 12.17 26.17 -8.56
N PRO A 158 11.39 27.14 -9.10
CA PRO A 158 11.93 28.49 -9.32
C PRO A 158 12.07 29.35 -8.07
N MET A 159 11.26 29.11 -7.04
CA MET A 159 11.14 30.02 -5.89
C MET A 159 11.92 29.58 -4.64
N ASP A 160 12.14 28.30 -4.46
CA ASP A 160 12.56 27.74 -3.17
C ASP A 160 13.93 27.03 -3.19
N VAL A 161 14.63 27.00 -4.33
CA VAL A 161 15.92 26.27 -4.47
C VAL A 161 17.01 26.76 -3.51
N THR A 162 16.90 27.97 -3.01
CA THR A 162 17.92 28.56 -2.13
C THR A 162 17.69 28.30 -0.64
N GLY A 163 16.55 27.77 -0.21
CA GLY A 163 16.20 27.73 1.21
C GLY A 163 15.66 26.44 1.77
N MET A 164 15.13 25.53 0.94
CA MET A 164 14.54 24.30 1.45
C MET A 164 15.51 23.12 1.42
N LEU A 165 15.64 22.43 2.55
CA LEU A 165 16.33 21.14 2.63
C LEU A 165 15.52 20.08 1.87
N GLN A 166 16.19 19.12 1.25
CA GLN A 166 15.58 18.05 0.44
C GLN A 166 14.42 17.31 1.14
N GLY A 167 14.47 17.20 2.47
CA GLY A 167 13.40 16.58 3.29
C GLY A 167 12.10 17.39 3.32
N GLU A 168 12.15 18.71 3.24
CA GLU A 168 10.97 19.58 3.30
C GLU A 168 10.12 19.49 2.05
N TYR A 169 10.74 19.33 0.86
CA TYR A 169 10.03 19.07 -0.39
C TYR A 169 9.21 17.76 -0.32
N THR A 170 9.82 16.71 0.21
CA THR A 170 9.16 15.41 0.33
C THR A 170 7.92 15.49 1.23
N VAL A 171 8.02 16.21 2.35
CA VAL A 171 6.90 16.42 3.28
C VAL A 171 5.78 17.22 2.62
N LYS A 172 6.12 18.34 1.95
CA LYS A 172 5.15 19.22 1.29
C LYS A 172 4.40 18.52 0.16
N ILE A 173 5.09 17.74 -0.68
CA ILE A 173 4.48 16.94 -1.74
C ILE A 173 3.58 15.87 -1.16
N ARG A 174 4.01 15.17 -0.11
CA ARG A 174 3.17 14.16 0.57
C ARG A 174 1.89 14.77 1.13
N GLU A 175 1.96 15.95 1.73
CA GLU A 175 0.78 16.65 2.24
C GLU A 175 -0.20 17.04 1.11
N ILE A 176 0.31 17.51 -0.02
CA ILE A 176 -0.52 17.85 -1.20
C ILE A 176 -1.21 16.61 -1.75
N LEU A 177 -0.47 15.51 -1.88
CA LEU A 177 -1.01 14.25 -2.37
C LEU A 177 -2.08 13.69 -1.44
N SER A 178 -1.88 13.73 -0.13
CA SER A 178 -2.85 13.23 0.86
C SER A 178 -4.16 14.02 0.92
N LYS A 179 -4.17 15.26 0.39
CA LYS A 179 -5.39 16.08 0.27
C LYS A 179 -6.14 15.85 -1.03
N LYS A 180 -5.47 15.32 -2.06
CA LYS A 180 -6.03 15.16 -3.40
C LYS A 180 -6.46 13.72 -3.70
N PHE A 181 -5.82 12.75 -3.07
CA PHE A 181 -6.03 11.30 -3.21
C PHE A 181 -6.27 10.63 -1.85
#